data_12b93becf1fc85bb3716bd1f0595b8d1
#
_entry.id   12b93becf1fc85bb3716bd1f0595b8d1
#
_cell.length_a   1.000
_cell.length_b   1.000
_cell.length_c   1.000
_cell.angle_alpha   90.00
_cell.angle_beta   90.00
_cell.angle_gamma   90.00
#
_symmetry.space_group_name_H-M   'P 1'
#
loop_
_entity.id
_entity.type
_entity.pdbx_description
1 polymer ?
#
loop_
_entity_poly.entity_id
_entity_poly.type
_entity_poly.pdbx_seq_one_letter_code
_entity_poly.pdbx_strand_id
1 'polypeptide(L)'
;MKVQLQDIDKVIPYASNPRNNASAVDSVAASIKEFGFQQPIVVDKENVIIVGHTRHLAARQLDKKKVPVVVADNLSQAQIKAYRIADNRLNQNATWDYDLLKIEFEEIPDNLLFSTGFDEGELKFINQGWESDHGKMENIDPIDSVDKEKIVVRCSNEQKQEVYEAVSNAVQSLGYDDVEVT
;
A
#
# COMPACT_ATOMS: atom_id res chain seq x y z
N MET A 1 1.68 7.66 -26.56
CA MET A 1 1.34 6.48 -25.74
C MET A 1 -0.09 6.08 -26.05
N LYS A 2 -0.34 4.82 -26.42
CA LYS A 2 -1.68 4.33 -26.83
C LYS A 2 -2.09 3.19 -25.88
N VAL A 3 -3.28 3.30 -25.30
CA VAL A 3 -3.88 2.21 -24.52
C VAL A 3 -4.59 1.27 -25.48
N GLN A 4 -4.39 -0.03 -25.29
CA GLN A 4 -5.04 -1.10 -26.06
C GLN A 4 -5.59 -2.17 -25.10
N LEU A 5 -6.72 -2.77 -25.47
CA LEU A 5 -7.25 -3.93 -24.76
C LEU A 5 -6.52 -5.20 -25.24
N GLN A 6 -5.92 -5.93 -24.29
CA GLN A 6 -5.18 -7.15 -24.55
C GLN A 6 -5.76 -8.31 -23.73
N ASP A 7 -5.69 -9.52 -24.27
CA ASP A 7 -6.05 -10.73 -23.52
C ASP A 7 -5.15 -10.87 -22.31
N ILE A 8 -5.74 -11.11 -21.14
CA ILE A 8 -5.00 -11.18 -19.88
C ILE A 8 -3.93 -12.28 -19.88
N ASP A 9 -4.18 -13.36 -20.61
CA ASP A 9 -3.24 -14.49 -20.72
C ASP A 9 -1.99 -14.17 -21.55
N LYS A 10 -2.02 -13.08 -22.33
CA LYS A 10 -0.87 -12.56 -23.07
C LYS A 10 -0.02 -11.61 -22.23
N VAL A 11 -0.51 -11.17 -21.10
CA VAL A 11 0.20 -10.27 -20.17
C VAL A 11 0.99 -11.11 -19.18
N ILE A 12 2.30 -11.05 -19.27
CA ILE A 12 3.23 -11.95 -18.56
C ILE A 12 3.75 -11.27 -17.29
N PRO A 13 3.48 -11.84 -16.10
CA PRO A 13 4.08 -11.33 -14.86
C PRO A 13 5.61 -11.44 -14.90
N TYR A 14 6.29 -10.41 -14.38
CA TYR A 14 7.75 -10.47 -14.24
C TYR A 14 8.15 -11.40 -13.10
N ALA A 15 8.87 -12.49 -13.41
CA ALA A 15 9.18 -13.57 -12.47
C ALA A 15 10.04 -13.12 -11.27
N SER A 16 10.92 -12.12 -11.47
CA SER A 16 11.80 -11.58 -10.41
C SER A 16 11.24 -10.29 -9.80
N ASN A 17 9.91 -10.18 -9.67
CA ASN A 17 9.29 -9.01 -9.04
C ASN A 17 9.67 -8.98 -7.54
N PRO A 18 10.38 -7.94 -7.06
CA PRO A 18 10.81 -7.88 -5.66
C PRO A 18 9.68 -7.52 -4.69
N ARG A 19 8.53 -7.04 -5.19
CA ARG A 19 7.41 -6.61 -4.36
C ARG A 19 6.42 -7.76 -4.13
N ASN A 20 6.09 -8.00 -2.86
CA ASN A 20 4.97 -8.86 -2.51
C ASN A 20 3.67 -8.07 -2.61
N ASN A 21 2.78 -8.50 -3.50
CA ASN A 21 1.52 -7.79 -3.78
C ASN A 21 0.29 -8.48 -3.17
N ALA A 22 0.46 -9.59 -2.46
CA ALA A 22 -0.66 -10.46 -2.05
C ALA A 22 -1.71 -9.69 -1.21
N SER A 23 -1.27 -8.90 -0.24
CA SER A 23 -2.16 -8.14 0.66
C SER A 23 -2.94 -7.01 -0.04
N ALA A 24 -2.46 -6.53 -1.18
CA ALA A 24 -3.09 -5.42 -1.90
C ALA A 24 -4.07 -5.88 -3.00
N VAL A 25 -4.15 -7.19 -3.29
CA VAL A 25 -4.94 -7.68 -4.43
C VAL A 25 -6.42 -7.46 -4.21
N ASP A 26 -6.94 -7.74 -3.01
CA ASP A 26 -8.37 -7.60 -2.70
C ASP A 26 -8.82 -6.14 -2.78
N SER A 27 -8.07 -5.20 -2.22
CA SER A 27 -8.37 -3.78 -2.28
C SER A 27 -8.36 -3.26 -3.73
N VAL A 28 -7.36 -3.67 -4.52
CA VAL A 28 -7.30 -3.30 -5.95
C VAL A 28 -8.43 -3.96 -6.74
N ALA A 29 -8.83 -5.19 -6.41
CA ALA A 29 -9.96 -5.86 -7.05
C ALA A 29 -11.28 -5.14 -6.73
N ALA A 30 -11.50 -4.72 -5.48
CA ALA A 30 -12.66 -3.92 -5.09
C ALA A 30 -12.70 -2.59 -5.87
N SER A 31 -11.58 -1.88 -5.95
CA SER A 31 -11.45 -0.65 -6.71
C SER A 31 -11.74 -0.85 -8.23
N ILE A 32 -11.20 -1.92 -8.85
CA ILE A 32 -11.48 -2.24 -10.25
C ILE A 32 -12.94 -2.62 -10.47
N LYS A 33 -13.55 -3.29 -9.51
CA LYS A 33 -14.97 -3.68 -9.59
C LYS A 33 -15.88 -2.46 -9.55
N GLU A 34 -15.56 -1.49 -8.71
CA GLU A 34 -16.37 -0.28 -8.50
C GLU A 34 -16.13 0.75 -9.62
N PHE A 35 -14.88 1.11 -9.84
CA PHE A 35 -14.52 2.23 -10.74
C PHE A 35 -14.12 1.78 -12.15
N GLY A 36 -14.00 0.48 -12.38
CA GLY A 36 -13.41 -0.04 -13.61
C GLY A 36 -11.89 0.08 -13.65
N PHE A 37 -11.30 -0.27 -14.81
CA PHE A 37 -9.86 -0.12 -15.05
C PHE A 37 -9.53 1.32 -15.46
N GLN A 38 -9.18 2.17 -14.51
CA GLN A 38 -8.82 3.58 -14.78
C GLN A 38 -7.32 3.75 -15.10
N GLN A 39 -6.46 2.84 -14.64
CA GLN A 39 -5.02 2.87 -14.89
C GLN A 39 -4.56 1.62 -15.65
N PRO A 40 -3.98 1.73 -16.86
CA PRO A 40 -3.54 0.58 -17.62
C PRO A 40 -2.34 -0.14 -16.98
N ILE A 41 -2.15 -1.40 -17.37
CA ILE A 41 -0.93 -2.15 -17.07
C ILE A 41 0.14 -1.72 -18.09
N VAL A 42 1.36 -1.43 -17.63
CA VAL A 42 2.48 -1.12 -18.51
C VAL A 42 3.32 -2.39 -18.71
N VAL A 43 3.56 -2.72 -19.98
CA VAL A 43 4.36 -3.89 -20.38
C VAL A 43 5.51 -3.48 -21.31
N ASP A 44 6.51 -4.34 -21.46
CA ASP A 44 7.53 -4.21 -22.48
C ASP A 44 7.07 -4.80 -23.84
N LYS A 45 7.97 -4.87 -24.82
CA LYS A 45 7.71 -5.41 -26.16
C LYS A 45 7.33 -6.88 -26.16
N GLU A 46 7.79 -7.62 -25.17
CA GLU A 46 7.55 -9.04 -24.94
C GLU A 46 6.29 -9.30 -24.10
N ASN A 47 5.51 -8.25 -23.80
CA ASN A 47 4.34 -8.26 -22.93
C ASN A 47 4.63 -8.61 -21.47
N VAL A 48 5.88 -8.46 -20.99
CA VAL A 48 6.23 -8.64 -19.58
C VAL A 48 5.90 -7.38 -18.80
N ILE A 49 5.22 -7.55 -17.68
CA ILE A 49 4.77 -6.42 -16.85
C ILE A 49 5.97 -5.61 -16.33
N ILE A 50 5.89 -4.30 -16.56
CA ILE A 50 6.75 -3.30 -15.92
C ILE A 50 6.04 -2.73 -14.69
N VAL A 51 4.80 -2.25 -14.85
CA VAL A 51 3.98 -1.65 -13.82
C VAL A 51 2.59 -2.26 -13.81
N GLY A 52 2.03 -2.53 -12.64
CA GLY A 52 0.65 -3.00 -12.48
C GLY A 52 0.49 -4.49 -12.22
N HIS A 53 1.47 -5.14 -11.58
CA HIS A 53 1.36 -6.56 -11.18
C HIS A 53 0.12 -6.82 -10.30
N THR A 54 -0.15 -5.95 -9.32
CA THR A 54 -1.35 -6.07 -8.46
C THR A 54 -2.63 -5.96 -9.28
N ARG A 55 -2.69 -5.01 -10.23
CA ARG A 55 -3.83 -4.85 -11.14
C ARG A 55 -4.05 -6.08 -12.02
N HIS A 56 -2.97 -6.72 -12.49
CA HIS A 56 -3.06 -7.96 -13.24
C HIS A 56 -3.62 -9.09 -12.37
N LEU A 57 -3.14 -9.25 -11.14
CA LEU A 57 -3.64 -10.27 -10.19
C LEU A 57 -5.12 -10.02 -9.85
N ALA A 58 -5.48 -8.78 -9.52
CA ALA A 58 -6.86 -8.38 -9.24
C ALA A 58 -7.79 -8.63 -10.45
N ALA A 59 -7.32 -8.35 -11.67
CA ALA A 59 -8.08 -8.65 -12.88
C ALA A 59 -8.32 -10.14 -13.08
N ARG A 60 -7.34 -10.99 -12.76
CA ARG A 60 -7.50 -12.44 -12.76
C ARG A 60 -8.49 -12.91 -11.70
N GLN A 61 -8.43 -12.37 -10.49
CA GLN A 61 -9.39 -12.68 -9.43
C GLN A 61 -10.83 -12.29 -9.82
N LEU A 62 -10.99 -11.24 -10.63
CA LEU A 62 -12.27 -10.77 -11.17
C LEU A 62 -12.67 -11.47 -12.49
N ASP A 63 -11.99 -12.53 -12.90
CA ASP A 63 -12.23 -13.27 -14.16
C ASP A 63 -12.25 -12.39 -15.42
N LYS A 64 -11.53 -11.27 -15.41
CA LYS A 64 -11.42 -10.37 -16.57
C LYS A 64 -10.66 -11.08 -17.70
N LYS A 65 -11.25 -11.14 -18.87
CA LYS A 65 -10.62 -11.75 -20.06
C LYS A 65 -9.66 -10.80 -20.78
N LYS A 66 -9.92 -9.50 -20.68
CA LYS A 66 -9.11 -8.43 -21.27
C LYS A 66 -8.78 -7.36 -20.27
N VAL A 67 -7.59 -6.78 -20.41
CA VAL A 67 -7.10 -5.67 -19.59
C VAL A 67 -6.54 -4.56 -20.46
N PRO A 68 -6.65 -3.28 -20.01
CA PRO A 68 -6.01 -2.17 -20.71
C PRO A 68 -4.50 -2.21 -20.50
N VAL A 69 -3.76 -2.13 -21.59
CA VAL A 69 -2.30 -2.24 -21.61
C VAL A 69 -1.69 -1.06 -22.37
N VAL A 70 -0.56 -0.60 -21.90
CA VAL A 70 0.34 0.30 -22.61
C VAL A 70 1.66 -0.41 -22.82
N VAL A 71 2.14 -0.44 -24.07
CA VAL A 71 3.45 -1.00 -24.40
C VAL A 71 4.50 0.12 -24.31
N ALA A 72 5.50 -0.06 -23.44
CA ALA A 72 6.67 0.80 -23.34
C ALA A 72 7.75 0.28 -24.30
N ASP A 73 7.65 0.64 -25.57
CA ASP A 73 8.51 0.13 -26.66
C ASP A 73 9.79 0.93 -26.87
N ASN A 74 9.95 2.04 -26.16
CA ASN A 74 11.07 2.97 -26.27
C ASN A 74 12.10 2.86 -25.14
N LEU A 75 11.94 1.90 -24.22
CA LEU A 75 12.84 1.71 -23.09
C LEU A 75 13.85 0.59 -23.34
N SER A 76 15.10 0.82 -22.93
CA SER A 76 16.13 -0.23 -22.86
C SER A 76 15.84 -1.18 -21.68
N GLN A 77 16.46 -2.36 -21.68
CA GLN A 77 16.31 -3.35 -20.58
C GLN A 77 16.74 -2.78 -19.22
N ALA A 78 17.79 -1.95 -19.18
CA ALA A 78 18.23 -1.29 -17.96
C ALA A 78 17.19 -0.27 -17.46
N GLN A 79 16.59 0.52 -18.36
CA GLN A 79 15.52 1.46 -18.03
C GLN A 79 14.26 0.74 -17.54
N ILE A 80 13.90 -0.40 -18.15
CA ILE A 80 12.77 -1.22 -17.72
C ILE A 80 12.95 -1.69 -16.26
N LYS A 81 14.15 -2.19 -15.91
CA LYS A 81 14.46 -2.61 -14.54
C LYS A 81 14.40 -1.44 -13.56
N ALA A 82 14.98 -0.31 -13.92
CA ALA A 82 14.96 0.90 -13.10
C ALA A 82 13.52 1.41 -12.91
N TYR A 83 12.70 1.40 -13.97
CA TYR A 83 11.33 1.89 -13.91
C TYR A 83 10.43 1.00 -13.03
N ARG A 84 10.60 -0.34 -13.03
CA ARG A 84 9.89 -1.22 -12.10
C ARG A 84 10.12 -0.84 -10.63
N ILE A 85 11.36 -0.50 -10.29
CA ILE A 85 11.72 -0.09 -8.93
C ILE A 85 11.18 1.30 -8.63
N ALA A 86 11.41 2.26 -9.55
CA ALA A 86 11.04 3.65 -9.37
C ALA A 86 9.52 3.83 -9.17
N ASP A 87 8.68 3.16 -9.98
CA ASP A 87 7.23 3.25 -9.86
C ASP A 87 6.74 2.85 -8.46
N ASN A 88 7.29 1.77 -7.91
CA ASN A 88 6.95 1.33 -6.57
C ASN A 88 7.49 2.28 -5.48
N ARG A 89 8.76 2.72 -5.60
CA ARG A 89 9.39 3.54 -4.56
C ARG A 89 8.85 4.96 -4.51
N LEU A 90 8.59 5.56 -5.68
CA LEU A 90 8.08 6.93 -5.73
C LEU A 90 6.66 7.06 -5.13
N ASN A 91 5.82 6.03 -5.28
CA ASN A 91 4.50 6.03 -4.66
C ASN A 91 4.55 6.00 -3.13
N GLN A 92 5.65 5.51 -2.53
CA GLN A 92 5.85 5.49 -1.09
C GLN A 92 6.32 6.83 -0.50
N ASN A 93 6.77 7.76 -1.34
CA ASN A 93 7.25 9.06 -0.88
C ASN A 93 6.13 10.08 -0.64
N ALA A 94 4.91 9.77 -1.05
CA ALA A 94 3.74 10.61 -0.79
C ALA A 94 3.14 10.29 0.59
N THR A 95 2.72 11.32 1.31
CA THR A 95 2.01 11.22 2.59
C THR A 95 0.62 11.80 2.48
N TRP A 96 -0.28 11.37 3.35
CA TRP A 96 -1.64 11.91 3.43
C TRP A 96 -1.70 13.13 4.34
N ASP A 97 -2.44 14.15 3.90
CA ASP A 97 -2.97 15.18 4.80
C ASP A 97 -4.27 14.62 5.40
N TYR A 98 -4.21 14.20 6.64
CA TYR A 98 -5.33 13.51 7.28
C TYR A 98 -6.53 14.43 7.55
N ASP A 99 -6.31 15.73 7.73
CA ASP A 99 -7.40 16.70 7.93
C ASP A 99 -8.19 16.88 6.64
N LEU A 100 -7.49 17.03 5.51
CA LEU A 100 -8.12 17.09 4.20
C LEU A 100 -8.76 15.74 3.82
N LEU A 101 -8.09 14.64 4.10
CA LEU A 101 -8.60 13.30 3.81
C LEU A 101 -9.91 13.00 4.54
N LYS A 102 -10.04 13.46 5.79
CA LYS A 102 -11.28 13.36 6.57
C LYS A 102 -12.42 14.09 5.88
N ILE A 103 -12.19 15.32 5.43
CA ILE A 103 -13.20 16.12 4.72
C ILE A 103 -13.67 15.39 3.45
N GLU A 104 -12.75 14.84 2.66
CA GLU A 104 -13.08 14.07 1.46
C GLU A 104 -13.91 12.83 1.80
N PHE A 105 -13.58 12.13 2.90
CA PHE A 105 -14.35 10.94 3.33
C PHE A 105 -15.76 11.25 3.79
N GLU A 106 -16.02 12.44 4.36
CA GLU A 106 -17.37 12.88 4.73
C GLU A 106 -18.31 13.01 3.50
N GLU A 107 -17.75 13.24 2.31
CA GLU A 107 -18.49 13.35 1.05
C GLU A 107 -18.64 11.99 0.34
N ILE A 108 -17.93 10.94 0.78
CA ILE A 108 -17.96 9.62 0.15
C ILE A 108 -19.00 8.73 0.87
N PRO A 109 -20.00 8.17 0.15
CA PRO A 109 -20.94 7.22 0.73
C PRO A 109 -20.24 5.97 1.31
N ASP A 110 -20.72 5.45 2.45
CA ASP A 110 -20.12 4.33 3.18
C ASP A 110 -19.85 3.09 2.30
N ASN A 111 -20.74 2.81 1.35
CA ASN A 111 -20.59 1.68 0.44
C ASN A 111 -19.40 1.81 -0.52
N LEU A 112 -18.84 3.01 -0.71
CA LEU A 112 -17.68 3.25 -1.55
C LEU A 112 -16.37 3.33 -0.75
N LEU A 113 -16.42 3.55 0.56
CA LEU A 113 -15.23 3.69 1.40
C LEU A 113 -14.29 2.48 1.30
N PHE A 114 -14.82 1.25 1.26
CA PHE A 114 -14.01 0.04 1.09
C PHE A 114 -13.28 -0.03 -0.26
N SER A 115 -13.77 0.68 -1.27
CA SER A 115 -13.14 0.74 -2.59
C SER A 115 -11.97 1.73 -2.66
N THR A 116 -11.75 2.54 -1.62
CA THR A 116 -10.64 3.48 -1.50
C THR A 116 -9.31 2.80 -1.20
N GLY A 117 -9.36 1.61 -0.58
CA GLY A 117 -8.19 0.82 -0.19
C GLY A 117 -7.77 0.99 1.27
N PHE A 118 -8.43 1.87 2.03
CA PHE A 118 -8.25 1.98 3.47
C PHE A 118 -8.99 0.85 4.19
N ASP A 119 -8.37 0.30 5.22
CA ASP A 119 -9.02 -0.71 6.05
C ASP A 119 -9.97 -0.08 7.10
N GLU A 120 -10.77 -0.91 7.80
CA GLU A 120 -11.72 -0.42 8.80
C GLU A 120 -11.05 0.33 9.96
N GLY A 121 -9.83 -0.07 10.34
CA GLY A 121 -9.07 0.57 11.40
C GLY A 121 -8.59 1.95 10.98
N GLU A 122 -8.07 2.07 9.76
CA GLU A 122 -7.66 3.33 9.15
C GLU A 122 -8.85 4.27 8.99
N LEU A 123 -9.99 3.77 8.48
CA LEU A 123 -11.21 4.58 8.32
C LEU A 123 -11.75 5.08 9.67
N LYS A 124 -11.75 4.25 10.70
CA LYS A 124 -12.12 4.68 12.05
C LYS A 124 -11.17 5.75 12.59
N PHE A 125 -9.88 5.56 12.40
CA PHE A 125 -8.86 6.52 12.83
C PHE A 125 -9.06 7.88 12.15
N ILE A 126 -9.31 7.90 10.84
CA ILE A 126 -9.50 9.13 10.07
C ILE A 126 -10.82 9.84 10.47
N ASN A 127 -11.92 9.09 10.60
CA ASN A 127 -13.25 9.65 10.89
C ASN A 127 -13.40 10.15 12.34
N GLN A 128 -12.88 9.40 13.31
CA GLN A 128 -13.03 9.78 14.73
C GLN A 128 -12.12 10.95 15.10
N GLY A 129 -11.13 11.27 14.26
CA GLY A 129 -10.07 12.16 14.59
C GLY A 129 -9.29 11.62 15.79
N TRP A 130 -8.08 12.03 15.96
CA TRP A 130 -7.41 11.87 17.24
C TRP A 130 -8.08 12.83 18.25
N GLU A 131 -9.17 12.42 18.88
CA GLU A 131 -9.61 13.04 20.13
C GLU A 131 -8.58 12.68 21.21
N SER A 132 -7.41 13.23 21.06
CA SER A 132 -6.43 13.22 22.12
C SER A 132 -6.06 14.67 22.41
N ASP A 133 -6.19 14.99 23.65
CA ASP A 133 -5.61 16.14 24.34
C ASP A 133 -4.05 16.13 24.28
N HIS A 134 -3.48 15.58 23.22
CA HIS A 134 -2.05 15.35 23.05
C HIS A 134 -1.58 15.94 21.72
N GLY A 135 -0.91 17.06 21.89
CA GLY A 135 -0.17 17.86 20.95
C GLY A 135 0.17 17.29 19.57
N LYS A 136 0.19 18.21 18.60
CA LYS A 136 0.54 18.08 17.18
C LYS A 136 1.37 16.84 16.87
N MET A 137 0.82 15.93 16.06
CA MET A 137 1.58 14.85 15.42
C MET A 137 2.62 15.49 14.50
N GLU A 138 3.87 15.49 14.92
CA GLU A 138 4.96 15.59 13.95
C GLU A 138 4.96 14.33 13.11
N ASN A 139 4.97 14.52 11.80
CA ASN A 139 5.03 13.54 10.72
C ASN A 139 5.27 12.09 11.17
N ILE A 140 4.21 11.27 11.16
CA ILE A 140 4.39 9.81 11.19
C ILE A 140 4.78 9.43 9.77
N ASP A 141 6.03 9.05 9.57
CA ASP A 141 6.42 8.37 8.35
C ASP A 141 5.50 7.18 8.13
N PRO A 142 5.02 6.93 6.91
CA PRO A 142 4.22 5.75 6.62
C PRO A 142 4.94 4.55 7.20
N ILE A 143 4.19 3.63 7.81
CA ILE A 143 4.74 2.36 8.30
C ILE A 143 5.24 1.61 7.07
N ASP A 144 6.46 1.94 6.70
CA ASP A 144 7.21 1.23 5.67
C ASP A 144 7.34 -0.20 6.19
N SER A 145 6.91 -1.15 5.39
CA SER A 145 7.06 -2.60 5.55
C SER A 145 7.53 -2.97 6.96
N VAL A 146 6.65 -3.50 7.79
CA VAL A 146 6.95 -3.92 9.16
C VAL A 146 8.37 -4.48 9.20
N ASP A 147 9.32 -3.66 9.59
CA ASP A 147 10.63 -4.13 9.95
C ASP A 147 10.37 -5.04 11.15
N LYS A 148 10.49 -6.34 10.94
CA LYS A 148 10.20 -7.36 11.97
C LYS A 148 11.05 -7.17 13.21
N GLU A 149 12.04 -6.29 13.12
CA GLU A 149 13.04 -6.01 14.13
C GLU A 149 12.72 -4.79 15.01
N LYS A 150 11.64 -4.02 14.72
CA LYS A 150 11.35 -2.82 15.50
C LYS A 150 9.86 -2.65 15.82
N ILE A 151 9.54 -2.63 17.11
CA ILE A 151 8.23 -2.24 17.62
C ILE A 151 8.36 -0.87 18.27
N VAL A 152 7.60 0.13 17.80
CA VAL A 152 7.57 1.46 18.40
C VAL A 152 6.29 1.61 19.22
N VAL A 153 6.45 1.71 20.53
CA VAL A 153 5.35 2.01 21.46
C VAL A 153 5.42 3.49 21.82
N ARG A 154 4.37 4.25 21.56
CA ARG A 154 4.28 5.68 21.88
C ARG A 154 3.35 5.89 23.06
N CYS A 155 3.76 6.72 24.01
CA CYS A 155 3.00 7.07 25.21
C CYS A 155 3.27 8.54 25.58
N SER A 156 2.44 9.10 26.47
CA SER A 156 2.72 10.43 27.04
C SER A 156 3.97 10.39 27.93
N ASN A 157 4.60 11.56 28.14
CA ASN A 157 5.76 11.65 29.01
C ASN A 157 5.49 11.19 30.46
N GLU A 158 4.25 11.35 30.93
CA GLU A 158 3.82 10.91 32.26
C GLU A 158 3.69 9.40 32.38
N GLN A 159 3.36 8.73 31.28
CA GLN A 159 3.18 7.27 31.22
C GLN A 159 4.42 6.52 30.74
N LYS A 160 5.48 7.24 30.37
CA LYS A 160 6.67 6.65 29.75
C LYS A 160 7.27 5.54 30.60
N GLN A 161 7.41 5.76 31.90
CA GLN A 161 8.02 4.79 32.81
C GLN A 161 7.17 3.52 32.96
N GLU A 162 5.86 3.70 33.13
CA GLU A 162 4.91 2.58 33.28
C GLU A 162 4.83 1.71 32.01
N VAL A 163 4.78 2.37 30.84
CA VAL A 163 4.77 1.68 29.54
C VAL A 163 6.09 0.96 29.28
N TYR A 164 7.21 1.61 29.61
CA TYR A 164 8.54 0.98 29.49
C TYR A 164 8.64 -0.30 30.32
N GLU A 165 8.23 -0.25 31.61
CA GLU A 165 8.25 -1.41 32.50
C GLU A 165 7.30 -2.53 32.00
N ALA A 166 6.11 -2.16 31.53
CA ALA A 166 5.15 -3.14 30.98
C ALA A 166 5.69 -3.84 29.75
N VAL A 167 6.27 -3.07 28.80
CA VAL A 167 6.88 -3.64 27.58
C VAL A 167 8.08 -4.51 27.90
N SER A 168 8.97 -4.03 28.79
CA SER A 168 10.16 -4.79 29.21
C SER A 168 9.79 -6.12 29.88
N ASN A 169 8.80 -6.10 30.78
CA ASN A 169 8.30 -7.32 31.43
C ASN A 169 7.66 -8.29 30.43
N ALA A 170 6.90 -7.78 29.44
CA ALA A 170 6.29 -8.61 28.41
C ALA A 170 7.38 -9.28 27.53
N VAL A 171 8.39 -8.53 27.10
CA VAL A 171 9.53 -9.05 26.32
C VAL A 171 10.25 -10.15 27.08
N GLN A 172 10.59 -9.94 28.35
CA GLN A 172 11.25 -10.94 29.20
C GLN A 172 10.38 -12.19 29.39
N SER A 173 9.07 -12.04 29.58
CA SER A 173 8.15 -13.16 29.77
C SER A 173 8.01 -14.04 28.53
N LEU A 174 8.27 -13.48 27.35
CA LEU A 174 8.23 -14.18 26.07
C LEU A 174 9.58 -14.82 25.69
N GLY A 175 10.63 -14.60 26.48
CA GLY A 175 11.95 -15.19 26.27
C GLY A 175 12.73 -14.59 25.10
N TYR A 176 12.48 -13.34 24.76
CA TYR A 176 13.25 -12.61 23.76
C TYR A 176 14.43 -11.88 24.44
N ASP A 177 15.63 -12.44 24.31
CA ASP A 177 16.85 -11.89 24.92
C ASP A 177 17.52 -10.78 24.09
N ASP A 178 17.13 -10.64 22.80
CA ASP A 178 17.75 -9.72 21.84
C ASP A 178 16.89 -8.48 21.54
N VAL A 179 15.92 -8.13 22.39
CA VAL A 179 15.06 -6.96 22.21
C VAL A 179 15.54 -5.81 23.08
N GLU A 180 15.97 -4.73 22.44
CA GLU A 180 16.32 -3.47 23.12
C GLU A 180 15.08 -2.59 23.25
N VAL A 181 14.70 -2.26 24.50
CA VAL A 181 13.60 -1.34 24.81
C VAL A 181 14.21 0.02 25.12
N THR A 182 14.00 1.02 24.24
CA THR A 182 14.57 2.39 24.36
C THR A 182 13.50 3.44 24.50
#